data_6e461cb4b705b3922293072df3317af0
#
_entry.id   6e461cb4b705b3922293072df3317af0
#
_cell.length_a   1.000
_cell.length_b   1.000
_cell.length_c   1.000
_cell.angle_alpha   90.00
_cell.angle_beta   90.00
_cell.angle_gamma   90.00
#
_symmetry.space_group_name_H-M   'P 1'
#
loop_
_entity.id
_entity.type
_entity.pdbx_description
1 polymer ?
#
loop_
_entity_poly.entity_id
_entity_poly.type
_entity_poly.pdbx_seq_one_letter_code
_entity_poly.pdbx_strand_id
1 'polypeptide(L)'
;ADGSDLRFTDTTCSVLNYWIERGVNTSTCEIWVKVPSIAASTISQILLFYGNGSAPAYSNGDNTFILFDDFNGSNLNLTKWNRTSYANSTNTGITGGYVHILQDQTDKSISIYSTNTTLPYQTRVISKKRIHANYQCWNGQCYYYTGSMQFNNGSESFGVLYDKYFYATGGGCTYDNRDSFVPSPCVSGQKINGFWDNTWFREEMTLDGAATTNNYYLSRFDGTTFQDITTYTAPTLSTNNFYLNLNSYGWWTNHFMDVDYIAVAKFIKDEPTVSLGSEAFTCH
;
A
#
# COMPACT_ATOMS: atom_id res chain seq x y z
N ALA A 1 21.24 4.56 17.16
CA ALA A 1 21.19 3.26 16.46
C ALA A 1 20.28 3.41 15.25
N ASP A 2 20.63 2.78 14.12
CA ASP A 2 19.87 2.82 12.86
C ASP A 2 19.18 1.47 12.57
N GLY A 3 19.24 0.52 13.52
CA GLY A 3 18.70 -0.83 13.39
C GLY A 3 19.52 -1.74 12.45
N SER A 4 20.71 -1.33 12.05
CA SER A 4 21.58 -2.14 11.19
C SER A 4 22.00 -3.45 11.84
N ASP A 5 22.04 -3.50 13.16
CA ASP A 5 22.44 -4.64 14.00
C ASP A 5 21.30 -5.63 14.27
N LEU A 6 20.07 -5.33 13.89
CA LEU A 6 18.95 -6.25 14.11
C LEU A 6 19.09 -7.50 13.23
N ARG A 7 18.81 -8.66 13.82
CA ARG A 7 18.69 -9.94 13.10
C ARG A 7 17.53 -10.74 13.66
N PHE A 8 16.77 -11.34 12.78
CA PHE A 8 15.72 -12.28 13.16
C PHE A 8 16.09 -13.69 12.69
N THR A 9 15.86 -14.68 13.53
CA THR A 9 16.05 -16.09 13.17
C THR A 9 14.86 -16.91 13.66
N ASP A 10 14.71 -18.09 13.09
CA ASP A 10 13.90 -19.14 13.70
C ASP A 10 14.66 -19.83 14.87
N THR A 11 14.04 -20.81 15.48
CA THR A 11 14.63 -21.58 16.59
C THR A 11 15.76 -22.52 16.16
N THR A 12 15.99 -22.68 14.86
CA THR A 12 17.14 -23.42 14.29
C THR A 12 18.27 -22.50 13.90
N CYS A 13 18.19 -21.20 14.26
CA CYS A 13 19.13 -20.13 13.89
C CYS A 13 19.20 -19.80 12.39
N SER A 14 18.20 -20.23 11.62
CA SER A 14 18.07 -19.80 10.23
C SER A 14 17.62 -18.36 10.17
N VAL A 15 18.37 -17.51 9.44
CA VAL A 15 18.08 -16.07 9.34
C VAL A 15 16.77 -15.85 8.59
N LEU A 16 15.92 -15.01 9.16
CA LEU A 16 14.67 -14.58 8.56
C LEU A 16 14.84 -13.21 7.90
N ASN A 17 14.27 -13.03 6.72
CA ASN A 17 14.22 -11.74 6.06
C ASN A 17 13.27 -10.81 6.82
N TYR A 18 13.63 -9.53 6.88
CA TYR A 18 12.80 -8.51 7.50
C TYR A 18 12.99 -7.16 6.84
N TRP A 19 12.05 -6.28 7.08
CA TRP A 19 12.11 -4.89 6.66
C TRP A 19 11.66 -3.98 7.81
N ILE A 20 12.46 -2.95 8.09
CA ILE A 20 12.14 -1.92 9.08
C ILE A 20 11.32 -0.85 8.37
N GLU A 21 10.05 -0.73 8.72
CA GLU A 21 9.17 0.27 8.12
C GLU A 21 9.45 1.65 8.73
N ARG A 22 9.49 1.73 10.05
CA ARG A 22 9.69 3.00 10.75
C ARG A 22 10.03 2.81 12.22
N GLY A 23 10.36 3.92 12.88
CA GLY A 23 10.42 4.01 14.34
C GLY A 23 11.73 3.58 14.98
N VAL A 24 12.79 3.35 14.22
CA VAL A 24 14.12 3.12 14.81
C VAL A 24 14.51 4.32 15.65
N ASN A 25 14.98 4.07 16.89
CA ASN A 25 15.29 5.09 17.90
C ASN A 25 14.09 5.85 18.48
N THR A 26 12.88 5.33 18.30
CA THR A 26 11.70 5.86 18.97
C THR A 26 11.15 4.84 19.97
N SER A 27 10.11 5.22 20.71
CA SER A 27 9.44 4.31 21.65
C SER A 27 8.70 3.14 20.97
N THR A 28 8.47 3.25 19.67
CA THR A 28 7.78 2.23 18.87
C THR A 28 8.51 2.03 17.55
N CYS A 29 8.83 0.78 17.22
CA CYS A 29 9.46 0.40 15.96
C CYS A 29 8.57 -0.62 15.26
N GLU A 30 8.27 -0.37 13.98
CA GLU A 30 7.49 -1.29 13.15
C GLU A 30 8.43 -2.04 12.21
N ILE A 31 8.43 -3.37 12.37
CA ILE A 31 9.30 -4.27 11.62
C ILE A 31 8.45 -5.41 11.06
N TRP A 32 8.57 -5.64 9.78
CA TRP A 32 7.97 -6.77 9.07
C TRP A 32 8.97 -7.90 9.00
N VAL A 33 8.61 -9.07 9.53
CA VAL A 33 9.45 -10.28 9.51
C VAL A 33 8.75 -11.35 8.68
N LYS A 34 9.47 -11.88 7.69
CA LYS A 34 8.97 -12.95 6.84
C LYS A 34 9.15 -14.31 7.53
N VAL A 35 8.09 -14.78 8.17
CA VAL A 35 8.06 -16.13 8.77
C VAL A 35 7.57 -17.13 7.71
N PRO A 36 8.37 -18.12 7.33
CA PRO A 36 8.05 -19.02 6.21
C PRO A 36 6.77 -19.84 6.43
N SER A 37 6.51 -20.25 7.68
CA SER A 37 5.35 -21.04 8.04
C SER A 37 5.00 -20.86 9.51
N ILE A 38 3.71 -20.74 9.78
CA ILE A 38 3.15 -20.78 11.14
C ILE A 38 2.06 -21.86 11.10
N ALA A 39 2.22 -22.92 11.86
CA ALA A 39 1.23 -23.97 11.92
C ALA A 39 -0.01 -23.51 12.70
N ALA A 40 -1.20 -23.94 12.25
CA ALA A 40 -2.45 -23.58 12.90
C ALA A 40 -2.48 -24.05 14.37
N SER A 41 -3.02 -23.24 15.25
CA SER A 41 -3.19 -23.54 16.68
C SER A 41 -1.87 -23.85 17.42
N THR A 42 -0.75 -23.32 16.96
CA THR A 42 0.55 -23.47 17.60
C THR A 42 1.21 -22.13 17.89
N ILE A 43 2.19 -22.14 18.79
CA ILE A 43 3.09 -21.02 19.02
C ILE A 43 4.33 -21.22 18.16
N SER A 44 4.64 -20.29 17.31
CA SER A 44 5.91 -20.22 16.59
C SER A 44 6.80 -19.17 17.24
N GLN A 45 8.03 -19.54 17.54
CA GLN A 45 9.00 -18.63 18.14
C GLN A 45 10.00 -18.16 17.10
N ILE A 46 10.27 -16.86 17.12
CA ILE A 46 11.38 -16.23 16.40
C ILE A 46 12.28 -15.54 17.42
N LEU A 47 13.55 -15.45 17.10
CA LEU A 47 14.56 -14.83 17.96
C LEU A 47 15.00 -13.50 17.35
N LEU A 48 15.11 -12.47 18.18
CA LEU A 48 15.64 -11.17 17.81
C LEU A 48 17.02 -10.98 18.46
N PHE A 49 18.02 -10.74 17.62
CA PHE A 49 19.39 -10.39 18.04
C PHE A 49 19.66 -8.92 17.76
N TYR A 50 20.39 -8.29 18.68
CA TYR A 50 20.77 -6.89 18.59
C TYR A 50 22.06 -6.65 19.42
N GLY A 51 22.64 -5.44 19.33
CA GLY A 51 23.78 -5.03 20.13
C GLY A 51 25.15 -5.17 19.45
N ASN A 52 25.20 -5.63 18.19
CA ASN A 52 26.47 -5.65 17.44
C ASN A 52 26.61 -4.40 16.58
N GLY A 53 27.24 -3.35 17.13
CA GLY A 53 27.42 -2.08 16.43
C GLY A 53 28.28 -2.13 15.15
N SER A 54 28.89 -3.28 14.83
CA SER A 54 29.66 -3.49 13.58
C SER A 54 28.87 -4.29 12.56
N ALA A 55 27.64 -4.71 12.85
CA ALA A 55 26.84 -5.48 11.92
C ALA A 55 26.37 -4.61 10.72
N PRO A 56 26.52 -5.07 9.48
CA PRO A 56 25.99 -4.35 8.33
C PRO A 56 24.46 -4.37 8.35
N ALA A 57 23.80 -3.38 7.73
CA ALA A 57 22.36 -3.38 7.57
C ALA A 57 21.85 -4.62 6.82
N TYR A 58 20.76 -5.21 7.32
CA TYR A 58 20.16 -6.42 6.74
C TYR A 58 18.68 -6.24 6.37
N SER A 59 18.07 -5.14 6.80
CA SER A 59 16.70 -4.79 6.42
C SER A 59 16.55 -4.73 4.90
N ASN A 60 15.63 -5.53 4.34
CA ASN A 60 15.47 -5.66 2.89
C ASN A 60 14.01 -5.96 2.55
N GLY A 61 13.32 -4.99 1.94
CA GLY A 61 11.92 -5.14 1.55
C GLY A 61 11.72 -6.13 0.41
N ASP A 62 12.61 -6.20 -0.57
CA ASP A 62 12.51 -7.13 -1.70
C ASP A 62 12.55 -8.61 -1.27
N ASN A 63 13.33 -8.91 -0.24
CA ASN A 63 13.39 -10.27 0.31
C ASN A 63 12.23 -10.58 1.24
N THR A 64 11.59 -9.55 1.81
CA THR A 64 10.54 -9.69 2.82
C THR A 64 9.15 -9.82 2.19
N PHE A 65 8.84 -9.03 1.17
CA PHE A 65 7.52 -8.91 0.58
C PHE A 65 7.36 -9.65 -0.75
N ILE A 66 6.12 -9.81 -1.21
CA ILE A 66 5.78 -10.39 -2.53
C ILE A 66 6.12 -9.38 -3.65
N LEU A 67 5.86 -8.11 -3.38
CA LEU A 67 6.24 -6.96 -4.17
C LEU A 67 6.67 -5.86 -3.21
N PHE A 68 7.80 -5.24 -3.49
CA PHE A 68 8.31 -4.11 -2.72
C PHE A 68 9.00 -3.11 -3.63
N ASP A 69 8.79 -1.83 -3.35
CA ASP A 69 9.60 -0.76 -3.91
C ASP A 69 9.57 0.43 -2.94
N ASP A 70 10.73 0.93 -2.59
CA ASP A 70 10.92 2.14 -1.80
C ASP A 70 11.30 3.35 -2.66
N PHE A 71 11.30 3.16 -3.97
CA PHE A 71 11.56 4.18 -4.98
C PHE A 71 12.84 5.00 -4.76
N ASN A 72 13.82 4.42 -4.06
CA ASN A 72 15.10 5.08 -3.77
C ASN A 72 16.09 5.10 -4.95
N GLY A 73 15.71 4.53 -6.09
CA GLY A 73 16.51 4.57 -7.32
C GLY A 73 16.50 5.94 -7.99
N SER A 74 17.31 6.10 -9.03
CA SER A 74 17.31 7.30 -9.89
C SER A 74 16.23 7.26 -10.97
N ASN A 75 15.68 6.09 -11.26
CA ASN A 75 14.65 5.86 -12.27
C ASN A 75 13.66 4.79 -11.79
N LEU A 76 12.44 4.85 -12.32
CA LEU A 76 11.46 3.81 -12.08
C LEU A 76 12.01 2.44 -12.53
N ASN A 77 11.95 1.47 -11.64
CA ASN A 77 12.43 0.11 -11.90
C ASN A 77 11.44 -0.62 -12.83
N LEU A 78 11.78 -0.67 -14.12
CA LEU A 78 10.94 -1.30 -15.14
C LEU A 78 10.91 -2.84 -15.07
N THR A 79 11.70 -3.47 -14.20
CA THR A 79 11.54 -4.90 -13.90
C THR A 79 10.40 -5.15 -12.91
N LYS A 80 10.03 -4.15 -12.12
CA LYS A 80 8.92 -4.19 -11.16
C LYS A 80 7.65 -3.52 -11.68
N TRP A 81 7.80 -2.50 -12.54
CA TRP A 81 6.70 -1.63 -12.96
C TRP A 81 6.65 -1.45 -14.47
N ASN A 82 5.46 -1.50 -15.01
CA ASN A 82 5.14 -1.05 -16.35
C ASN A 82 4.48 0.34 -16.30
N ARG A 83 4.42 1.00 -17.45
CA ARG A 83 3.75 2.27 -17.66
C ARG A 83 2.58 2.12 -18.61
N THR A 84 1.49 2.87 -18.40
CA THR A 84 0.44 2.99 -19.42
C THR A 84 0.92 3.81 -20.61
N SER A 85 0.13 3.82 -21.70
CA SER A 85 0.52 4.47 -22.96
C SER A 85 0.80 5.96 -22.88
N TYR A 86 0.22 6.64 -21.91
CA TYR A 86 0.43 8.08 -21.66
C TYR A 86 1.48 8.36 -20.59
N ALA A 87 1.95 7.34 -19.89
CA ALA A 87 2.97 7.44 -18.87
C ALA A 87 4.38 7.34 -19.50
N ASN A 88 5.28 8.18 -19.04
CA ASN A 88 6.68 8.24 -19.50
C ASN A 88 7.61 8.59 -18.33
N SER A 89 8.90 8.76 -18.59
CA SER A 89 9.87 9.06 -17.54
C SER A 89 9.71 10.44 -16.91
N THR A 90 9.01 11.36 -17.57
CA THR A 90 8.78 12.72 -17.04
C THR A 90 7.61 12.72 -16.06
N ASN A 91 6.51 12.05 -16.40
CA ASN A 91 5.30 12.05 -15.58
C ASN A 91 5.15 10.82 -14.66
N THR A 92 6.13 9.90 -14.69
CA THR A 92 6.27 8.79 -13.73
C THR A 92 7.73 8.62 -13.32
N GLY A 93 8.35 9.74 -12.95
CA GLY A 93 9.76 9.80 -12.55
C GLY A 93 9.98 9.56 -11.07
N ILE A 94 11.21 9.19 -10.71
CA ILE A 94 11.65 9.16 -9.32
C ILE A 94 12.23 10.53 -8.95
N THR A 95 11.81 11.07 -7.82
CA THR A 95 12.34 12.32 -7.29
C THR A 95 12.29 12.31 -5.76
N GLY A 96 13.40 12.67 -5.11
CA GLY A 96 13.46 12.77 -3.65
C GLY A 96 13.12 11.48 -2.88
N GLY A 97 13.35 10.30 -3.48
CA GLY A 97 13.08 9.00 -2.85
C GLY A 97 11.61 8.57 -2.93
N TYR A 98 10.86 9.05 -3.91
CA TYR A 98 9.50 8.60 -4.17
C TYR A 98 9.20 8.61 -5.67
N VAL A 99 8.25 7.81 -6.12
CA VAL A 99 7.74 7.93 -7.50
C VAL A 99 6.69 9.02 -7.55
N HIS A 100 6.85 9.93 -8.52
CA HIS A 100 5.91 11.01 -8.83
C HIS A 100 5.06 10.62 -10.03
N ILE A 101 3.77 10.38 -9.84
CA ILE A 101 2.81 10.03 -10.88
C ILE A 101 1.96 11.26 -11.16
N LEU A 102 2.36 12.02 -12.18
CA LEU A 102 1.78 13.31 -12.53
C LEU A 102 0.83 13.18 -13.72
N GLN A 103 -0.40 13.58 -13.54
CA GLN A 103 -1.32 13.75 -14.65
C GLN A 103 -1.05 15.12 -15.30
N ASP A 104 -0.26 15.09 -16.37
CA ASP A 104 0.20 16.24 -17.14
C ASP A 104 -0.59 16.46 -18.44
N GLN A 105 -1.54 15.59 -18.74
CA GLN A 105 -2.37 15.62 -19.94
C GLN A 105 -3.85 15.55 -19.58
N THR A 106 -4.64 16.47 -20.14
CA THR A 106 -6.09 16.53 -19.93
C THR A 106 -6.77 15.22 -20.34
N ASP A 107 -7.68 14.72 -19.53
CA ASP A 107 -8.46 13.49 -19.73
C ASP A 107 -7.63 12.22 -19.93
N LYS A 108 -6.39 12.20 -19.46
CA LYS A 108 -5.53 11.03 -19.53
C LYS A 108 -5.23 10.45 -18.15
N SER A 109 -5.24 9.14 -18.11
CA SER A 109 -4.79 8.38 -16.96
C SER A 109 -3.29 8.12 -17.07
N ILE A 110 -2.55 8.59 -16.10
CA ILE A 110 -1.12 8.31 -15.96
C ILE A 110 -0.97 7.26 -14.88
N SER A 111 -0.49 6.08 -15.25
CA SER A 111 -0.39 4.96 -14.31
C SER A 111 0.93 4.22 -14.43
N ILE A 112 1.35 3.69 -13.30
CA ILE A 112 2.29 2.57 -13.25
C ILE A 112 1.57 1.35 -12.69
N TYR A 113 1.93 0.16 -13.17
CA TYR A 113 1.35 -1.08 -12.69
C TYR A 113 2.43 -2.17 -12.55
N SER A 114 2.26 -3.05 -11.57
CA SER A 114 3.26 -4.07 -11.29
C SER A 114 3.41 -5.05 -12.46
N THR A 115 4.64 -5.45 -12.74
CA THR A 115 4.95 -6.53 -13.70
C THR A 115 4.52 -7.89 -13.16
N ASN A 116 4.47 -8.03 -11.82
CA ASN A 116 3.89 -9.21 -11.19
C ASN A 116 2.37 -9.20 -11.38
N THR A 117 1.85 -10.14 -12.14
CA THR A 117 0.43 -10.31 -12.48
C THR A 117 -0.21 -11.47 -11.72
N THR A 118 0.46 -12.01 -10.71
CA THR A 118 0.01 -13.17 -9.94
C THR A 118 -0.18 -12.85 -8.46
N LEU A 119 -0.47 -11.60 -8.14
CA LEU A 119 -0.79 -11.21 -6.77
C LEU A 119 -2.08 -11.92 -6.34
N PRO A 120 -2.06 -12.63 -5.20
CA PRO A 120 -3.23 -13.37 -4.73
C PRO A 120 -4.29 -12.42 -4.16
N TYR A 121 -5.54 -12.87 -4.04
CA TYR A 121 -6.52 -12.07 -3.35
C TYR A 121 -6.43 -12.06 -1.82
N GLN A 122 -5.66 -12.92 -1.21
CA GLN A 122 -5.32 -12.80 0.20
C GLN A 122 -4.06 -11.97 0.33
N THR A 123 -4.23 -10.66 0.26
CA THR A 123 -3.12 -9.73 0.10
C THR A 123 -3.30 -8.51 1.00
N ARG A 124 -2.20 -8.02 1.54
CA ARG A 124 -2.09 -6.74 2.23
C ARG A 124 -1.16 -5.84 1.44
N VAL A 125 -1.61 -4.64 1.14
CA VAL A 125 -0.78 -3.57 0.59
C VAL A 125 -0.57 -2.52 1.66
N ILE A 126 0.69 -2.17 1.87
CA ILE A 126 1.10 -1.10 2.75
C ILE A 126 1.81 -0.07 1.89
N SER A 127 1.49 1.19 2.08
CA SER A 127 2.13 2.26 1.32
C SER A 127 2.16 3.55 2.11
N LYS A 128 3.18 4.35 1.84
CA LYS A 128 3.23 5.75 2.25
C LYS A 128 3.15 6.59 0.99
N LYS A 129 2.19 7.48 0.96
CA LYS A 129 1.89 8.28 -0.22
C LYS A 129 1.38 9.67 0.14
N ARG A 130 1.39 10.52 -0.86
CA ARG A 130 0.83 11.87 -0.84
C ARG A 130 0.07 12.08 -2.14
N ILE A 131 -1.07 12.73 -2.07
CA ILE A 131 -1.93 12.95 -3.23
C ILE A 131 -2.28 14.43 -3.31
N HIS A 132 -2.28 14.97 -4.50
CA HIS A 132 -2.69 16.35 -4.77
C HIS A 132 -3.74 16.40 -5.86
N ALA A 133 -4.82 17.10 -5.58
CA ALA A 133 -5.88 17.38 -6.51
C ALA A 133 -5.86 18.86 -6.92
N ASN A 134 -5.58 19.10 -8.17
CA ASN A 134 -5.82 20.44 -8.72
C ASN A 134 -7.29 20.54 -9.13
N TYR A 135 -8.05 21.41 -8.47
CA TYR A 135 -9.46 21.53 -8.76
C TYR A 135 -9.82 22.70 -9.64
N GLN A 136 -10.75 22.49 -10.54
CA GLN A 136 -11.39 23.56 -11.28
C GLN A 136 -12.90 23.36 -11.28
N CYS A 137 -13.62 24.46 -11.18
CA CYS A 137 -15.07 24.47 -11.25
C CYS A 137 -15.50 25.06 -12.61
N TRP A 138 -16.43 24.38 -13.27
CA TRP A 138 -17.04 24.87 -14.50
C TRP A 138 -18.56 24.85 -14.37
N ASN A 139 -19.24 25.94 -14.72
CA ASN A 139 -20.69 26.13 -14.55
C ASN A 139 -21.23 25.81 -13.14
N GLY A 140 -20.47 26.18 -12.08
CA GLY A 140 -20.87 25.93 -10.70
C GLY A 140 -20.78 24.47 -10.26
N GLN A 141 -20.26 23.58 -11.11
CA GLN A 141 -19.93 22.20 -10.76
C GLN A 141 -18.41 22.03 -10.72
N CYS A 142 -17.93 21.44 -9.67
CA CYS A 142 -16.52 21.18 -9.47
C CYS A 142 -16.26 19.67 -9.61
N TYR A 143 -15.28 19.29 -10.41
CA TYR A 143 -14.99 17.90 -10.75
C TYR A 143 -13.58 17.54 -10.29
N TYR A 144 -13.45 16.40 -9.61
CA TYR A 144 -12.18 15.96 -9.05
C TYR A 144 -12.07 14.44 -9.06
N TYR A 145 -11.22 13.93 -9.87
CA TYR A 145 -10.57 12.65 -9.66
C TYR A 145 -9.10 12.92 -9.36
N THR A 146 -8.56 12.23 -8.37
CA THR A 146 -7.16 12.41 -8.02
C THR A 146 -6.32 11.19 -8.30
N GLY A 147 -6.92 10.04 -8.38
CA GLY A 147 -6.23 8.81 -8.67
C GLY A 147 -6.79 7.60 -7.94
N SER A 148 -6.08 6.50 -8.05
CA SER A 148 -6.47 5.23 -7.42
C SER A 148 -5.27 4.34 -7.13
N MET A 149 -5.43 3.47 -6.15
CA MET A 149 -4.62 2.28 -5.96
C MET A 149 -5.54 1.06 -6.08
N GLN A 150 -5.32 0.25 -7.08
CA GLN A 150 -6.22 -0.86 -7.40
C GLN A 150 -5.47 -2.12 -7.77
N PHE A 151 -6.03 -3.25 -7.35
CA PHE A 151 -5.74 -4.53 -7.98
C PHE A 151 -6.56 -4.66 -9.25
N ASN A 152 -5.96 -5.19 -10.30
CA ASN A 152 -6.59 -5.31 -11.60
C ASN A 152 -6.11 -6.59 -12.31
N ASN A 153 -7.00 -7.25 -13.06
CA ASN A 153 -6.66 -8.40 -13.90
C ASN A 153 -7.04 -8.20 -15.37
N GLY A 154 -7.41 -6.98 -15.74
CA GLY A 154 -7.88 -6.63 -17.08
C GLY A 154 -9.39 -6.68 -17.23
N SER A 155 -10.10 -7.47 -16.43
CA SER A 155 -11.56 -7.59 -16.45
C SER A 155 -12.21 -7.07 -15.18
N GLU A 156 -11.53 -7.20 -14.07
CA GLU A 156 -11.98 -6.81 -12.74
C GLU A 156 -10.97 -5.87 -12.12
N SER A 157 -11.45 -4.87 -11.44
CA SER A 157 -10.62 -3.95 -10.64
C SER A 157 -11.26 -3.67 -9.30
N PHE A 158 -10.43 -3.58 -8.28
CA PHE A 158 -10.86 -3.26 -6.92
C PHE A 158 -9.75 -2.58 -6.16
N GLY A 159 -10.11 -1.73 -5.22
CA GLY A 159 -9.14 -0.98 -4.44
C GLY A 159 -9.74 0.31 -3.89
N VAL A 160 -8.96 1.37 -3.96
CA VAL A 160 -9.30 2.68 -3.43
C VAL A 160 -9.22 3.72 -4.51
N LEU A 161 -10.27 4.52 -4.60
CA LEU A 161 -10.28 5.78 -5.34
C LEU A 161 -10.01 6.91 -4.34
N TYR A 162 -9.14 7.82 -4.72
CA TYR A 162 -8.86 9.04 -3.98
C TYR A 162 -9.63 10.16 -4.64
N ASP A 163 -10.61 10.71 -3.92
CA ASP A 163 -11.51 11.71 -4.45
C ASP A 163 -11.56 12.91 -3.53
N LYS A 164 -11.35 14.09 -4.07
CA LYS A 164 -11.43 15.33 -3.30
C LYS A 164 -12.82 15.93 -3.31
N TYR A 165 -13.55 15.79 -4.40
CA TYR A 165 -14.89 16.32 -4.55
C TYR A 165 -15.63 15.60 -5.68
N PHE A 166 -16.68 14.90 -5.37
CA PHE A 166 -17.44 14.21 -6.39
C PHE A 166 -18.92 14.49 -6.28
N TYR A 167 -19.46 15.04 -7.35
CA TYR A 167 -20.89 15.11 -7.60
C TYR A 167 -21.19 14.23 -8.79
N ALA A 168 -21.48 12.96 -8.56
CA ALA A 168 -21.90 12.06 -9.63
C ALA A 168 -23.26 11.48 -9.38
N THR A 169 -24.12 11.74 -10.29
CA THR A 169 -25.31 10.96 -10.57
C THR A 169 -24.96 9.91 -11.62
N GLY A 170 -24.46 8.76 -11.20
CA GLY A 170 -24.15 7.67 -12.13
C GLY A 170 -23.51 6.49 -11.40
N GLY A 171 -24.14 5.34 -11.39
CA GLY A 171 -23.60 4.13 -10.78
C GLY A 171 -24.00 3.82 -9.36
N GLY A 172 -24.95 4.52 -8.76
CA GLY A 172 -25.54 4.15 -7.47
C GLY A 172 -24.79 4.65 -6.23
N CYS A 173 -23.71 5.41 -6.39
CA CYS A 173 -23.00 6.03 -5.29
C CYS A 173 -23.24 7.54 -5.28
N THR A 174 -23.84 8.03 -4.22
CA THR A 174 -23.96 9.46 -3.95
C THR A 174 -22.92 9.85 -2.92
N TYR A 175 -22.06 10.80 -3.27
CA TYR A 175 -21.01 11.32 -2.39
C TYR A 175 -21.35 12.73 -1.93
N ASP A 176 -20.97 12.99 -0.70
CA ASP A 176 -21.12 14.27 -0.06
C ASP A 176 -19.74 14.97 -0.05
N ASN A 177 -19.68 16.10 -0.62
CA ASN A 177 -18.70 17.19 -0.74
C ASN A 177 -17.45 17.18 0.15
N ARG A 178 -16.69 16.09 0.30
CA ARG A 178 -15.47 16.10 1.11
C ARG A 178 -14.41 15.14 0.58
N ASP A 179 -13.18 15.50 0.85
CA ASP A 179 -12.01 14.65 0.62
C ASP A 179 -12.26 13.23 1.15
N SER A 180 -12.25 12.23 0.28
CA SER A 180 -12.72 10.89 0.63
C SER A 180 -11.86 9.80 0.00
N PHE A 181 -11.73 8.70 0.73
CA PHE A 181 -11.34 7.42 0.15
C PHE A 181 -12.60 6.65 -0.19
N VAL A 182 -12.70 6.19 -1.39
CA VAL A 182 -13.87 5.49 -1.87
C VAL A 182 -13.47 4.11 -2.34
N PRO A 183 -14.16 3.05 -1.85
CA PRO A 183 -13.92 1.71 -2.35
C PRO A 183 -14.26 1.61 -3.84
N SER A 184 -13.49 0.81 -4.56
CA SER A 184 -13.76 0.48 -5.95
C SER A 184 -13.89 -1.04 -6.11
N PRO A 185 -14.97 -1.56 -6.65
CA PRO A 185 -16.17 -0.84 -7.10
C PRO A 185 -16.91 -0.17 -5.96
N CYS A 186 -17.54 0.95 -6.27
CA CYS A 186 -18.22 1.76 -5.28
C CYS A 186 -19.41 1.05 -4.64
N VAL A 187 -19.48 1.10 -3.32
CA VAL A 187 -20.63 0.63 -2.54
C VAL A 187 -21.28 1.83 -1.87
N SER A 188 -22.58 2.02 -2.09
CA SER A 188 -23.31 3.18 -1.56
C SER A 188 -23.15 3.31 -0.05
N GLY A 189 -22.81 4.51 0.42
CA GLY A 189 -22.64 4.83 1.84
C GLY A 189 -21.28 4.44 2.43
N GLN A 190 -20.42 3.78 1.71
CA GLN A 190 -19.08 3.41 2.17
C GLN A 190 -18.05 4.43 1.68
N LYS A 191 -17.74 5.38 2.49
CA LYS A 191 -16.69 6.38 2.26
C LYS A 191 -15.92 6.64 3.54
N ILE A 192 -14.70 7.06 3.39
CA ILE A 192 -13.85 7.51 4.48
C ILE A 192 -13.66 9.01 4.31
N ASN A 193 -14.11 9.77 5.27
CA ASN A 193 -13.88 11.20 5.30
C ASN A 193 -12.46 11.48 5.82
N GLY A 194 -11.81 12.49 5.25
CA GLY A 194 -10.57 13.01 5.79
C GLY A 194 -9.32 12.65 4.98
N PHE A 195 -9.35 12.90 3.72
CA PHE A 195 -8.17 12.98 2.88
C PHE A 195 -7.51 14.36 3.07
N TRP A 196 -6.19 14.40 3.23
CA TRP A 196 -5.45 15.66 3.31
C TRP A 196 -4.68 15.89 2.03
N ASP A 197 -5.08 16.89 1.29
CA ASP A 197 -4.41 17.30 0.09
C ASP A 197 -2.93 17.62 0.35
N ASN A 198 -2.07 17.04 -0.47
CA ASN A 198 -0.62 17.25 -0.43
C ASN A 198 0.04 16.91 0.92
N THR A 199 -0.54 16.03 1.69
CA THR A 199 -0.01 15.56 2.98
C THR A 199 0.34 14.08 2.91
N TRP A 200 1.50 13.69 3.43
CA TRP A 200 1.92 12.30 3.50
C TRP A 200 1.06 11.52 4.49
N PHE A 201 0.62 10.35 4.09
CA PHE A 201 -0.09 9.40 4.94
C PHE A 201 0.36 7.97 4.67
N ARG A 202 0.18 7.11 5.65
CA ARG A 202 0.32 5.66 5.52
C ARG A 202 -1.05 5.05 5.27
N GLU A 203 -1.13 4.17 4.33
CA GLU A 203 -2.33 3.41 4.02
C GLU A 203 -2.04 1.92 4.09
N GLU A 204 -3.01 1.19 4.58
CA GLU A 204 -2.99 -0.26 4.57
C GLU A 204 -4.31 -0.76 3.99
N MET A 205 -4.24 -1.52 2.93
CA MET A 205 -5.37 -2.15 2.28
C MET A 205 -5.21 -3.66 2.36
N THR A 206 -6.21 -4.34 2.91
CA THR A 206 -6.21 -5.80 2.95
C THR A 206 -7.35 -6.32 2.11
N LEU A 207 -7.10 -7.41 1.41
CA LEU A 207 -8.07 -8.18 0.69
C LEU A 207 -8.13 -9.56 1.29
N ASP A 208 -9.31 -9.92 1.82
CA ASP A 208 -9.61 -11.25 2.34
C ASP A 208 -10.38 -12.03 1.28
N GLY A 209 -9.66 -12.83 0.54
CA GLY A 209 -10.16 -13.50 -0.67
C GLY A 209 -10.85 -14.83 -0.46
N ALA A 210 -11.44 -15.11 0.69
CA ALA A 210 -12.14 -16.35 0.92
C ALA A 210 -13.47 -16.40 0.16
N ALA A 211 -13.42 -16.96 -0.98
CA ALA A 211 -14.38 -17.73 -1.79
C ALA A 211 -15.74 -17.15 -2.21
N THR A 212 -16.48 -16.35 -1.47
CA THR A 212 -17.82 -15.86 -1.91
C THR A 212 -18.13 -14.42 -1.52
N THR A 213 -17.42 -13.88 -0.58
CA THR A 213 -17.49 -12.48 -0.17
C THR A 213 -16.09 -11.98 0.16
N ASN A 214 -15.58 -11.08 -0.65
CA ASN A 214 -14.30 -10.46 -0.39
C ASN A 214 -14.52 -9.25 0.52
N ASN A 215 -13.83 -9.22 1.64
CA ASN A 215 -13.87 -8.12 2.57
C ASN A 215 -12.59 -7.30 2.42
N TYR A 216 -12.76 -5.99 2.32
CA TYR A 216 -11.66 -5.06 2.37
C TYR A 216 -11.54 -4.42 3.73
N TYR A 217 -10.31 -4.32 4.17
CA TYR A 217 -9.95 -3.54 5.32
C TYR A 217 -9.06 -2.41 4.84
N LEU A 218 -9.51 -1.20 5.03
CA LEU A 218 -8.74 -0.01 4.72
C LEU A 218 -8.44 0.71 6.02
N SER A 219 -7.17 0.91 6.29
CA SER A 219 -6.74 1.69 7.43
C SER A 219 -5.80 2.80 6.97
N ARG A 220 -5.84 3.92 7.68
CA ARG A 220 -5.03 5.08 7.40
C ARG A 220 -4.32 5.55 8.66
N PHE A 221 -3.08 5.96 8.49
CA PHE A 221 -2.29 6.53 9.54
C PHE A 221 -1.97 8.00 9.22
N ASP A 222 -2.34 8.92 10.10
CA ASP A 222 -2.18 10.36 9.95
C ASP A 222 -0.96 10.93 10.68
N GLY A 223 0.02 10.08 10.93
CA GLY A 223 1.24 10.44 11.66
C GLY A 223 1.12 10.26 13.17
N THR A 224 -0.07 10.24 13.74
CA THR A 224 -0.30 10.11 15.19
C THR A 224 -1.34 9.06 15.55
N THR A 225 -2.29 8.78 14.68
CA THR A 225 -3.42 7.89 14.94
C THR A 225 -3.64 6.95 13.78
N PHE A 226 -3.70 5.66 14.08
CA PHE A 226 -4.18 4.65 13.16
C PHE A 226 -5.72 4.68 13.16
N GLN A 227 -6.31 4.93 12.03
CA GLN A 227 -7.76 4.91 11.87
C GLN A 227 -8.16 3.64 11.11
N ASP A 228 -8.82 2.73 11.79
CA ASP A 228 -9.51 1.62 11.15
C ASP A 228 -10.76 2.18 10.45
N ILE A 229 -10.79 2.01 9.15
CA ILE A 229 -11.62 2.85 8.36
C ILE A 229 -12.87 2.17 7.87
N THR A 230 -12.83 0.99 7.34
CA THR A 230 -14.05 0.33 6.89
C THR A 230 -13.79 -1.11 6.45
N THR A 231 -14.66 -2.00 6.86
CA THR A 231 -14.84 -3.31 6.24
C THR A 231 -15.98 -3.20 5.25
N TYR A 232 -15.74 -3.55 4.01
CA TYR A 232 -16.80 -3.64 3.02
C TYR A 232 -16.67 -4.89 2.16
N THR A 233 -17.81 -5.36 1.67
CA THR A 233 -17.85 -6.55 0.84
C THR A 233 -17.51 -6.18 -0.60
N ALA A 234 -16.42 -6.70 -1.11
CA ALA A 234 -16.09 -6.60 -2.53
C ALA A 234 -16.94 -7.56 -3.36
N PRO A 235 -17.13 -7.31 -4.64
CA PRO A 235 -17.77 -8.26 -5.53
C PRO A 235 -16.96 -9.56 -5.56
N THR A 236 -17.63 -10.65 -5.86
CA THR A 236 -16.97 -11.94 -6.09
C THR A 236 -16.02 -11.82 -7.26
N LEU A 237 -14.76 -12.12 -7.04
CA LEU A 237 -13.74 -12.08 -8.07
C LEU A 237 -13.65 -13.42 -8.80
N SER A 238 -13.43 -13.37 -10.11
CA SER A 238 -13.42 -14.57 -10.94
C SER A 238 -12.06 -15.27 -11.01
N THR A 239 -11.00 -14.59 -10.62
CA THR A 239 -9.60 -15.09 -10.68
C THR A 239 -8.77 -14.67 -9.49
N ASN A 240 -7.60 -15.30 -9.33
CA ASN A 240 -6.61 -15.03 -8.27
C ASN A 240 -5.40 -14.21 -8.74
N ASN A 241 -5.36 -13.81 -9.99
CA ASN A 241 -4.17 -13.24 -10.59
C ASN A 241 -4.40 -11.76 -10.86
N PHE A 242 -3.84 -10.92 -10.01
CA PHE A 242 -3.96 -9.49 -10.12
C PHE A 242 -2.58 -8.83 -10.24
N TYR A 243 -2.53 -7.68 -10.84
CA TYR A 243 -1.44 -6.72 -10.74
C TYR A 243 -1.90 -5.50 -9.96
N LEU A 244 -0.97 -4.82 -9.32
CA LEU A 244 -1.23 -3.59 -8.60
C LEU A 244 -1.07 -2.40 -9.54
N ASN A 245 -2.07 -1.53 -9.58
CA ASN A 245 -2.09 -0.32 -10.38
C ASN A 245 -2.14 0.92 -9.49
N LEU A 246 -1.23 1.86 -9.75
CA LEU A 246 -1.19 3.19 -9.16
C LEU A 246 -1.49 4.19 -10.25
N ASN A 247 -2.50 5.00 -10.05
CA ASN A 247 -3.06 5.86 -11.07
C ASN A 247 -3.24 7.29 -10.56
N SER A 248 -2.85 8.26 -11.38
CA SER A 248 -3.27 9.65 -11.27
C SER A 248 -4.14 9.98 -12.47
N TYR A 249 -5.33 10.48 -12.23
CA TYR A 249 -6.31 10.81 -13.27
C TYR A 249 -7.08 12.07 -12.91
N GLY A 250 -7.43 12.85 -13.91
CA GLY A 250 -8.29 14.02 -13.76
C GLY A 250 -8.66 14.59 -15.11
N TRP A 251 -9.73 15.38 -15.16
CA TRP A 251 -10.14 16.12 -16.36
C TRP A 251 -9.18 17.27 -16.66
N TRP A 252 -8.45 17.74 -15.63
CA TRP A 252 -7.49 18.81 -15.72
C TRP A 252 -6.08 18.30 -15.41
N THR A 253 -5.08 19.03 -15.77
CA THR A 253 -3.67 18.71 -15.49
C THR A 253 -3.25 19.03 -14.06
N ASN A 254 -2.10 18.54 -13.64
CA ASN A 254 -1.46 18.78 -12.34
C ASN A 254 -2.09 18.08 -11.13
N HIS A 255 -2.83 16.99 -11.35
CA HIS A 255 -3.07 16.01 -10.29
C HIS A 255 -1.83 15.14 -10.15
N PHE A 256 -1.49 14.75 -8.94
CA PHE A 256 -0.40 13.80 -8.76
C PHE A 256 -0.62 12.86 -7.58
N MET A 257 0.03 11.73 -7.67
CA MET A 257 0.25 10.79 -6.57
C MET A 257 1.75 10.60 -6.41
N ASP A 258 2.26 10.89 -5.22
CA ASP A 258 3.61 10.54 -4.82
C ASP A 258 3.56 9.31 -3.92
N VAL A 259 4.41 8.33 -4.19
CA VAL A 259 4.51 7.12 -3.37
C VAL A 259 5.96 6.95 -2.92
N ASP A 260 6.17 7.00 -1.60
CA ASP A 260 7.46 6.85 -0.94
C ASP A 260 7.88 5.37 -0.91
N TYR A 261 6.97 4.52 -0.47
CA TYR A 261 7.14 3.08 -0.59
C TYR A 261 5.80 2.37 -0.80
N ILE A 262 5.89 1.18 -1.34
CA ILE A 262 4.81 0.22 -1.44
C ILE A 262 5.31 -1.18 -1.13
N ALA A 263 4.58 -1.90 -0.30
CA ALA A 263 4.87 -3.26 0.10
C ALA A 263 3.62 -4.13 0.00
N VAL A 264 3.74 -5.29 -0.61
CA VAL A 264 2.66 -6.26 -0.77
C VAL A 264 3.02 -7.53 -0.03
N ALA A 265 2.24 -7.86 0.99
CA ALA A 265 2.39 -9.05 1.80
C ALA A 265 1.20 -10.00 1.62
N LYS A 266 1.37 -11.25 2.02
CA LYS A 266 0.25 -12.17 2.19
C LYS A 266 -0.61 -11.70 3.37
N PHE A 267 -1.92 -11.74 3.22
CA PHE A 267 -2.87 -11.48 4.28
C PHE A 267 -3.52 -12.77 4.75
N ILE A 268 -3.74 -12.88 6.06
CA ILE A 268 -4.50 -13.95 6.70
C ILE A 268 -5.48 -13.28 7.65
N LYS A 269 -6.77 -13.59 7.54
CA LYS A 269 -7.83 -12.93 8.31
C LYS A 269 -7.63 -13.02 9.83
N ASP A 270 -7.28 -14.20 10.29
CA ASP A 270 -6.98 -14.46 11.71
C ASP A 270 -5.46 -14.40 11.90
N GLU A 271 -4.94 -13.19 11.94
CA GLU A 271 -3.50 -12.97 12.09
C GLU A 271 -3.00 -13.47 13.45
N PRO A 272 -1.79 -14.04 13.48
CA PRO A 272 -1.18 -14.45 14.73
C PRO A 272 -0.91 -13.25 15.62
N THR A 273 -1.19 -13.38 16.91
CA THR A 273 -0.78 -12.38 17.89
C THR A 273 0.70 -12.55 18.22
N VAL A 274 1.38 -11.42 18.43
CA VAL A 274 2.80 -11.40 18.78
C VAL A 274 2.94 -10.98 20.24
N SER A 275 3.78 -11.70 21.00
CA SER A 275 4.20 -11.29 22.34
C SER A 275 5.72 -11.36 22.46
N LEU A 276 6.30 -10.43 23.20
CA LEU A 276 7.73 -10.48 23.53
C LEU A 276 7.96 -11.45 24.67
N GLY A 277 8.91 -12.36 24.48
CA GLY A 277 9.45 -13.21 25.54
C GLY A 277 10.53 -12.47 26.36
N SER A 278 11.01 -13.15 27.41
CA SER A 278 12.20 -12.66 28.14
C SER A 278 13.44 -12.75 27.26
N GLU A 279 14.39 -11.87 27.53
CA GLU A 279 15.73 -11.95 26.93
C GLU A 279 16.38 -13.29 27.29
N ALA A 280 16.82 -14.02 26.28
CA ALA A 280 17.50 -15.30 26.44
C ALA A 280 18.67 -15.35 25.46
N PHE A 281 19.79 -15.90 25.94
CA PHE A 281 20.95 -16.09 25.09
C PHE A 281 20.88 -17.49 24.50
N THR A 282 20.93 -17.63 23.19
CA THR A 282 21.65 -18.68 22.48
C THR A 282 20.99 -19.10 21.17
N CYS A 283 21.64 -18.80 20.09
CA CYS A 283 21.84 -19.76 19.00
C CYS A 283 23.20 -20.42 19.24
N HIS A 284 23.26 -21.69 19.45
CA HIS A 284 24.47 -22.48 19.54
C HIS A 284 24.73 -23.18 18.21
#